data_0922ffd9fc96793c5c51887ea766453d
#
_entry.id   0922ffd9fc96793c5c51887ea766453d
#
_cell.length_a   1.000
_cell.length_b   1.000
_cell.length_c   1.000
_cell.angle_alpha   90.00
_cell.angle_beta   90.00
_cell.angle_gamma   90.00
#
_symmetry.space_group_name_H-M   'P 1'
#
loop_
_entity.id
_entity.type
_entity.pdbx_description
1 polymer ?
#
loop_
_entity_poly.entity_id
_entity_poly.type
_entity_poly.pdbx_seq_one_letter_code
_entity_poly.pdbx_strand_id
1 'polypeptide(L)'
;NLNTKHQLNFDYHNVKIDEEISALNPYYLLSGRAIKSTADFYKISYQFIREKRDNNVYPTKGYYIDFEIGKNIGSLINHFQFNNHFEKHFILSDNFLIGSSLRSRITNSKQQAYFSAQTLGFDDYVRGYEFYVVDGEDFYLSKTALKYAIIKNKKYDLPYLKMKQFKKSHFSL
;
A
#
# COMPACT_ATOMS: atom_id res chain seq x y z
N ASN A 1 5.35 18.45 16.26
CA ASN A 1 5.56 17.03 15.88
C ASN A 1 4.45 16.58 14.93
N LEU A 2 4.65 16.83 13.64
CA LEU A 2 3.69 16.52 12.58
C LEU A 2 3.81 15.05 12.12
N ASN A 3 3.59 14.11 13.05
CA ASN A 3 3.53 12.70 12.70
C ASN A 3 2.11 12.26 12.30
N THR A 4 1.22 13.21 12.10
CA THR A 4 -0.16 12.95 11.70
C THR A 4 -0.50 13.86 10.53
N LYS A 5 -1.05 13.29 9.47
CA LYS A 5 -1.42 14.00 8.25
C LYS A 5 -2.86 13.66 7.89
N HIS A 6 -3.61 14.68 7.50
CA HIS A 6 -4.96 14.57 6.96
C HIS A 6 -4.93 15.14 5.54
N GLN A 7 -5.51 14.43 4.59
CA GLN A 7 -5.57 14.84 3.20
C GLN A 7 -6.98 14.64 2.66
N LEU A 8 -7.45 15.63 1.92
CA LEU A 8 -8.61 15.51 1.05
C LEU A 8 -8.11 15.55 -0.38
N ASN A 9 -8.44 14.54 -1.16
CA ASN A 9 -8.05 14.44 -2.56
C ASN A 9 -9.32 14.46 -3.43
N PHE A 10 -9.19 15.12 -4.57
CA PHE A 10 -10.19 15.14 -5.61
C PHE A 10 -9.48 14.86 -6.94
N ASP A 11 -9.78 13.70 -7.52
CA ASP A 11 -9.12 13.22 -8.73
C ASP A 11 -10.14 13.01 -9.84
N TYR A 12 -9.76 13.35 -11.06
CA TYR A 12 -10.49 12.99 -12.26
C TYR A 12 -9.69 11.97 -13.05
N HIS A 13 -10.35 10.88 -13.39
CA HIS A 13 -9.76 9.79 -14.16
C HIS A 13 -10.46 9.64 -15.51
N ASN A 14 -9.67 9.60 -16.57
CA ASN A 14 -10.11 9.21 -17.90
C ASN A 14 -9.31 7.96 -18.31
N VAL A 15 -9.98 6.84 -18.41
CA VAL A 15 -9.38 5.54 -18.75
C VAL A 15 -9.85 5.16 -20.15
N LYS A 16 -8.89 4.96 -21.06
CA LYS A 16 -9.14 4.41 -22.38
C LYS A 16 -8.83 2.92 -22.35
N ILE A 17 -9.76 2.13 -22.84
CA ILE A 17 -9.68 0.68 -22.89
C ILE A 17 -9.64 0.27 -24.34
N ASP A 18 -8.66 -0.58 -24.70
CA ASP A 18 -8.56 -1.13 -26.06
C ASP A 18 -9.75 -2.07 -26.32
N GLU A 19 -10.31 -1.98 -27.53
CA GLU A 19 -11.46 -2.80 -27.93
C GLU A 19 -11.13 -4.30 -27.92
N GLU A 20 -9.89 -4.68 -28.26
CA GLU A 20 -9.46 -6.08 -28.22
C GLU A 20 -9.44 -6.62 -26.78
N ILE A 21 -8.95 -5.83 -25.82
CA ILE A 21 -8.93 -6.22 -24.39
C ILE A 21 -10.35 -6.33 -23.87
N SER A 22 -11.23 -5.41 -24.25
CA SER A 22 -12.62 -5.39 -23.80
C SER A 22 -13.42 -6.58 -24.34
N ALA A 23 -13.13 -7.04 -25.56
CA ALA A 23 -13.80 -8.19 -26.19
C ALA A 23 -13.34 -9.55 -25.58
N LEU A 24 -12.10 -9.63 -25.11
CA LEU A 24 -11.50 -10.86 -24.57
C LEU A 24 -11.73 -11.04 -23.07
N ASN A 25 -12.13 -9.99 -22.34
CA ASN A 25 -12.23 -10.05 -20.89
C ASN A 25 -13.64 -10.41 -20.43
N PRO A 26 -13.86 -11.56 -19.76
CA PRO A 26 -15.16 -12.00 -19.29
C PRO A 26 -15.84 -11.05 -18.30
N TYR A 27 -15.09 -10.21 -17.57
CA TYR A 27 -15.65 -9.18 -16.69
C TYR A 27 -16.50 -8.15 -17.43
N TYR A 28 -16.17 -7.82 -18.68
CA TYR A 28 -17.00 -6.94 -19.50
C TYR A 28 -18.23 -7.63 -20.05
N LEU A 29 -18.14 -8.92 -20.32
CA LEU A 29 -19.25 -9.74 -20.84
C LEU A 29 -20.30 -10.02 -19.76
N LEU A 30 -19.89 -10.22 -18.51
CA LEU A 30 -20.77 -10.54 -17.38
C LEU A 30 -21.55 -9.31 -16.86
N SER A 31 -21.05 -8.11 -17.07
CA SER A 31 -21.71 -6.89 -16.59
C SER A 31 -22.91 -6.45 -17.43
N GLY A 32 -23.15 -7.07 -18.60
CA GLY A 32 -24.25 -6.71 -19.52
C GLY A 32 -24.24 -5.26 -20.01
N ARG A 33 -23.17 -4.53 -19.74
CA ARG A 33 -23.00 -3.13 -20.14
C ARG A 33 -22.24 -3.07 -21.46
N ALA A 34 -22.76 -2.30 -22.39
CA ALA A 34 -22.08 -2.00 -23.64
C ALA A 34 -20.66 -1.50 -23.36
N ILE A 35 -19.69 -2.12 -24.00
CA ILE A 35 -18.30 -1.80 -23.90
C ILE A 35 -18.11 -0.37 -24.39
N LYS A 36 -17.90 0.56 -23.46
CA LYS A 36 -17.41 1.89 -23.81
C LYS A 36 -15.89 1.83 -23.82
N SER A 37 -15.28 2.22 -24.89
CA SER A 37 -13.82 2.34 -25.02
C SER A 37 -13.21 3.38 -24.08
N THR A 38 -14.02 4.18 -23.40
CA THR A 38 -13.61 5.19 -22.45
C THR A 38 -14.45 5.16 -21.20
N ALA A 39 -13.82 5.27 -20.04
CA ALA A 39 -14.45 5.40 -18.75
C ALA A 39 -13.97 6.66 -18.03
N ASP A 40 -14.91 7.54 -17.72
CA ASP A 40 -14.64 8.75 -16.95
C ASP A 40 -15.25 8.60 -15.56
N PHE A 41 -14.47 8.95 -14.54
CA PHE A 41 -14.96 8.99 -13.18
C PHE A 41 -14.20 10.00 -12.31
N TYR A 42 -14.87 10.44 -11.26
CA TYR A 42 -14.29 11.27 -10.21
C TYR A 42 -14.04 10.42 -8.97
N LYS A 43 -12.90 10.63 -8.32
CA LYS A 43 -12.61 10.07 -6.99
C LYS A 43 -12.51 11.21 -5.99
N ILE A 44 -13.30 11.11 -4.93
CA ILE A 44 -13.19 11.99 -3.75
C ILE A 44 -12.72 11.10 -2.62
N SER A 45 -11.60 11.42 -1.99
CA SER A 45 -11.09 10.61 -0.88
C SER A 45 -10.57 11.46 0.27
N TYR A 46 -10.73 10.92 1.47
CA TYR A 46 -10.10 11.39 2.68
C TYR A 46 -9.09 10.36 3.15
N GLN A 47 -7.87 10.81 3.41
CA GLN A 47 -6.78 9.98 3.90
C GLN A 47 -6.27 10.50 5.24
N PHE A 48 -6.10 9.60 6.19
CA PHE A 48 -5.50 9.81 7.48
C PHE A 48 -4.22 9.00 7.60
N ILE A 49 -3.09 9.67 7.83
CA ILE A 49 -1.79 9.01 8.00
C ILE A 49 -1.25 9.37 9.38
N ARG A 50 -0.77 8.36 10.11
CA ARG A 50 -0.07 8.55 11.38
C ARG A 50 1.22 7.73 11.41
N GLU A 51 2.35 8.43 11.47
CA GLU A 51 3.68 7.85 11.50
C GLU A 51 4.29 7.97 12.90
N LYS A 52 4.63 6.85 13.51
CA LYS A 52 5.24 6.75 14.84
C LYS A 52 6.36 5.72 14.88
N ARG A 53 6.84 5.28 13.72
CA ARG A 53 8.00 4.40 13.64
C ARG A 53 9.27 5.21 13.91
N ASP A 54 10.26 4.55 14.49
CA ASP A 54 11.57 5.15 14.77
C ASP A 54 12.39 5.37 13.48
N ASN A 55 12.18 4.54 12.48
CA ASN A 55 12.80 4.62 11.16
C ASN A 55 11.82 4.12 10.09
N ASN A 56 11.76 4.79 8.94
CA ASN A 56 10.84 4.42 7.87
C ASN A 56 11.35 3.27 7.00
N VAL A 57 12.67 3.14 6.86
CA VAL A 57 13.30 2.13 6.00
C VAL A 57 13.46 0.79 6.74
N TYR A 58 13.93 0.85 7.98
CA TYR A 58 14.13 -0.33 8.82
C TYR A 58 13.59 -0.06 10.22
N PRO A 59 12.27 -0.14 10.41
CA PRO A 59 11.66 0.12 11.69
C PRO A 59 11.97 -0.97 12.72
N THR A 60 12.39 -0.54 13.92
CA THR A 60 12.63 -1.42 15.05
C THR A 60 11.52 -1.35 16.08
N LYS A 61 10.87 -0.20 16.22
CA LYS A 61 9.75 0.03 17.13
C LYS A 61 8.79 1.07 16.60
N GLY A 62 7.57 1.05 17.14
CA GLY A 62 6.54 2.02 16.79
C GLY A 62 5.45 1.46 15.91
N TYR A 63 4.68 2.33 15.29
CA TYR A 63 3.57 1.94 14.43
C TYR A 63 3.34 2.95 13.29
N TYR A 64 2.72 2.46 12.24
CA TYR A 64 2.23 3.23 11.13
C TYR A 64 0.76 2.91 10.89
N ILE A 65 -0.03 3.94 10.62
CA ILE A 65 -1.44 3.83 10.25
C ILE A 65 -1.65 4.68 9.02
N ASP A 66 -2.25 4.10 8.00
CA ASP A 66 -2.76 4.80 6.83
C ASP A 66 -4.17 4.27 6.56
N PHE A 67 -5.12 5.15 6.58
CA PHE A 67 -6.53 4.86 6.37
C PHE A 67 -7.09 5.82 5.34
N GLU A 68 -7.64 5.29 4.27
CA GLU A 68 -8.30 6.06 3.22
C GLU A 68 -9.75 5.59 3.04
N ILE A 69 -10.65 6.52 3.01
CA ILE A 69 -12.03 6.32 2.56
C ILE A 69 -12.26 7.15 1.30
N GLY A 70 -12.71 6.51 0.23
CA GLY A 70 -12.95 7.15 -1.04
C GLY A 70 -14.31 6.80 -1.63
N LYS A 71 -14.84 7.71 -2.43
CA LYS A 71 -16.02 7.49 -3.28
C LYS A 71 -15.60 7.69 -4.71
N ASN A 72 -15.78 6.67 -5.53
CA ASN A 72 -15.67 6.75 -6.97
C ASN A 72 -17.08 7.02 -7.56
N ILE A 73 -17.18 8.00 -8.47
CA ILE A 73 -18.44 8.45 -9.07
C ILE A 73 -18.26 8.51 -10.58
N GLY A 74 -18.88 7.62 -11.30
CA GLY A 74 -18.83 7.57 -12.76
C GLY A 74 -19.85 6.60 -13.34
N SER A 75 -19.94 6.56 -14.65
CA SER A 75 -20.94 5.72 -15.35
C SER A 75 -20.67 4.22 -15.20
N LEU A 76 -19.39 3.82 -15.18
CA LEU A 76 -18.95 2.43 -15.04
C LEU A 76 -18.48 2.10 -13.62
N ILE A 77 -18.19 3.10 -12.82
CA ILE A 77 -17.67 2.95 -11.46
C ILE A 77 -18.47 3.83 -10.53
N ASN A 78 -19.15 3.22 -9.57
CA ASN A 78 -19.89 3.96 -8.54
C ASN A 78 -19.88 3.16 -7.24
N HIS A 79 -18.80 3.26 -6.48
CA HIS A 79 -18.65 2.52 -5.23
C HIS A 79 -17.85 3.30 -4.19
N PHE A 80 -18.02 2.94 -2.93
CA PHE A 80 -17.13 3.32 -1.86
C PHE A 80 -15.97 2.33 -1.77
N GLN A 81 -14.79 2.85 -1.42
CA GLN A 81 -13.59 2.08 -1.22
C GLN A 81 -12.95 2.47 0.10
N PHE A 82 -12.58 1.48 0.88
CA PHE A 82 -11.81 1.62 2.12
C PHE A 82 -10.48 0.95 1.92
N ASN A 83 -9.41 1.71 2.07
CA ASN A 83 -8.04 1.19 2.11
C ASN A 83 -7.51 1.36 3.51
N ASN A 84 -6.83 0.36 4.01
CA ASN A 84 -6.20 0.39 5.32
C ASN A 84 -4.81 -0.25 5.25
N HIS A 85 -3.84 0.41 5.87
CA HIS A 85 -2.51 -0.12 6.08
C HIS A 85 -2.09 0.16 7.53
N PHE A 86 -1.94 -0.89 8.29
CA PHE A 86 -1.48 -0.84 9.66
C PHE A 86 -0.17 -1.61 9.81
N GLU A 87 0.83 -0.99 10.43
CA GLU A 87 2.08 -1.65 10.78
C GLU A 87 2.38 -1.46 12.26
N LYS A 88 2.93 -2.49 12.88
CA LYS A 88 3.41 -2.46 14.25
C LYS A 88 4.75 -3.16 14.36
N HIS A 89 5.70 -2.46 14.99
CA HIS A 89 7.03 -2.98 15.25
C HIS A 89 7.35 -2.89 16.73
N PHE A 90 7.93 -3.95 17.29
CA PHE A 90 8.34 -3.98 18.67
C PHE A 90 9.53 -4.89 18.89
N ILE A 91 10.28 -4.56 19.93
CA ILE A 91 11.47 -5.30 20.36
C ILE A 91 11.01 -6.38 21.32
N LEU A 92 11.25 -7.65 20.99
CA LEU A 92 10.94 -8.78 21.88
C LEU A 92 12.06 -9.00 22.90
N SER A 93 13.29 -8.86 22.44
CA SER A 93 14.50 -8.96 23.28
C SER A 93 15.62 -8.17 22.64
N ASP A 94 16.78 -8.16 23.28
CA ASP A 94 17.97 -7.45 22.81
C ASP A 94 18.38 -7.76 21.36
N ASN A 95 18.05 -8.96 20.86
CA ASN A 95 18.43 -9.43 19.54
C ASN A 95 17.22 -9.74 18.63
N PHE A 96 16.00 -9.85 19.20
CA PHE A 96 14.82 -10.20 18.45
C PHE A 96 13.86 -9.03 18.30
N LEU A 97 13.46 -8.79 17.06
CA LEU A 97 12.50 -7.79 16.67
C LEU A 97 11.33 -8.48 15.95
N ILE A 98 10.14 -8.03 16.16
CA ILE A 98 8.98 -8.48 15.39
C ILE A 98 8.32 -7.29 14.70
N GLY A 99 7.99 -7.48 13.44
CA GLY A 99 7.19 -6.53 12.67
C GLY A 99 5.97 -7.24 12.10
N SER A 100 4.80 -6.64 12.25
CA SER A 100 3.57 -7.12 11.65
C SER A 100 2.90 -6.00 10.87
N SER A 101 2.40 -6.32 9.69
CA SER A 101 1.60 -5.40 8.88
C SER A 101 0.31 -6.06 8.43
N LEU A 102 -0.74 -5.26 8.36
CA LEU A 102 -2.04 -5.62 7.82
C LEU A 102 -2.42 -4.57 6.78
N ARG A 103 -2.67 -5.03 5.55
CA ARG A 103 -3.24 -4.21 4.49
C ARG A 103 -4.58 -4.78 4.07
N SER A 104 -5.52 -3.92 3.80
CA SER A 104 -6.81 -4.33 3.29
C SER A 104 -7.41 -3.29 2.37
N ARG A 105 -8.14 -3.77 1.39
CA ARG A 105 -9.07 -3.00 0.58
C ARG A 105 -10.43 -3.65 0.70
N ILE A 106 -11.46 -2.83 0.92
CA ILE A 106 -12.85 -3.26 0.99
C ILE A 106 -13.66 -2.30 0.14
N THR A 107 -14.51 -2.85 -0.72
CA THR A 107 -15.42 -2.06 -1.57
C THR A 107 -16.86 -2.49 -1.33
N ASN A 108 -17.79 -1.57 -1.58
CA ASN A 108 -19.22 -1.90 -1.44
C ASN A 108 -19.88 -2.28 -2.77
N SER A 109 -19.09 -2.53 -3.82
CA SER A 109 -19.60 -2.96 -5.13
C SER A 109 -19.16 -4.38 -5.41
N LYS A 110 -20.08 -5.22 -5.86
CA LYS A 110 -19.82 -6.59 -6.30
C LYS A 110 -19.52 -6.72 -7.80
N GLN A 111 -19.56 -5.61 -8.53
CA GLN A 111 -19.30 -5.56 -9.97
C GLN A 111 -18.44 -4.35 -10.27
N GLN A 112 -17.14 -4.54 -10.27
CA GLN A 112 -16.19 -3.51 -10.61
C GLN A 112 -15.72 -3.67 -12.06
N ALA A 113 -15.38 -2.54 -12.68
CA ALA A 113 -14.65 -2.60 -13.94
C ALA A 113 -13.28 -3.21 -13.73
N TYR A 114 -12.78 -3.96 -14.69
CA TYR A 114 -11.48 -4.66 -14.63
C TYR A 114 -10.33 -3.77 -14.12
N PHE A 115 -10.24 -2.56 -14.64
CA PHE A 115 -9.18 -1.61 -14.26
C PHE A 115 -9.27 -1.10 -12.81
N SER A 116 -10.39 -1.32 -12.12
CA SER A 116 -10.57 -1.00 -10.70
C SER A 116 -10.47 -2.22 -9.78
N ALA A 117 -10.51 -3.42 -10.35
CA ALA A 117 -10.46 -4.69 -9.63
C ALA A 117 -9.02 -5.19 -9.37
N GLN A 118 -8.07 -4.27 -9.22
CA GLN A 118 -6.68 -4.57 -8.95
C GLN A 118 -6.47 -4.77 -7.45
N THR A 119 -6.11 -5.98 -7.02
CA THR A 119 -5.88 -6.29 -5.61
C THR A 119 -4.41 -6.53 -5.28
N LEU A 120 -3.87 -7.68 -5.64
CA LEU A 120 -2.49 -8.06 -5.33
C LEU A 120 -1.65 -8.19 -6.60
N GLY A 121 -0.36 -7.90 -6.50
CA GLY A 121 0.60 -7.97 -7.61
C GLY A 121 0.92 -6.62 -8.25
N PHE A 122 0.29 -5.53 -7.81
CA PHE A 122 0.60 -4.15 -8.21
C PHE A 122 1.48 -3.48 -7.15
N ASP A 123 0.88 -2.90 -6.13
CA ASP A 123 1.58 -2.27 -5.00
C ASP A 123 1.78 -3.24 -3.83
N ASP A 124 0.89 -4.22 -3.72
CA ASP A 124 0.87 -5.22 -2.67
C ASP A 124 1.06 -6.61 -3.25
N TYR A 125 2.03 -7.35 -2.74
CA TYR A 125 2.34 -8.70 -3.18
C TYR A 125 2.55 -9.66 -2.01
N VAL A 126 2.25 -10.92 -2.24
CA VAL A 126 2.58 -12.02 -1.34
C VAL A 126 4.00 -12.48 -1.63
N ARG A 127 4.81 -12.67 -0.60
CA ARG A 127 6.20 -13.13 -0.76
C ARG A 127 6.25 -14.48 -1.48
N GLY A 128 7.05 -14.57 -2.55
CA GLY A 128 7.12 -15.74 -3.44
C GLY A 128 6.11 -15.71 -4.59
N TYR A 129 5.22 -14.72 -4.61
CA TYR A 129 4.22 -14.51 -5.68
C TYR A 129 4.33 -13.12 -6.29
N GLU A 130 5.53 -12.55 -6.33
CA GLU A 130 5.78 -11.18 -6.78
C GLU A 130 5.47 -10.97 -8.26
N PHE A 131 5.45 -12.06 -9.06
CA PHE A 131 5.15 -12.02 -10.50
C PHE A 131 3.68 -12.35 -10.84
N TYR A 132 2.87 -12.60 -9.84
CA TYR A 132 1.47 -12.95 -10.04
C TYR A 132 0.57 -11.77 -9.72
N VAL A 133 -0.31 -11.45 -10.64
CA VAL A 133 -1.39 -10.48 -10.45
C VAL A 133 -2.64 -11.24 -10.06
N VAL A 134 -3.28 -10.82 -8.98
CA VAL A 134 -4.56 -11.36 -8.52
C VAL A 134 -5.58 -10.23 -8.60
N ASP A 135 -6.55 -10.42 -9.48
CA ASP A 135 -7.68 -9.52 -9.59
C ASP A 135 -8.73 -9.86 -8.54
N GLY A 136 -9.42 -8.85 -8.05
CA GLY A 136 -10.46 -9.01 -7.06
C GLY A 136 -11.01 -7.67 -6.61
N GLU A 137 -12.11 -7.70 -5.89
CA GLU A 137 -12.78 -6.51 -5.38
C GLU A 137 -12.23 -6.13 -4.01
N ASP A 138 -12.02 -7.13 -3.16
CA ASP A 138 -11.56 -6.99 -1.79
C ASP A 138 -10.34 -7.84 -1.53
N PHE A 139 -9.44 -7.38 -0.67
CA PHE A 139 -8.35 -8.21 -0.17
C PHE A 139 -7.97 -7.88 1.27
N TYR A 140 -7.38 -8.88 1.91
CA TYR A 140 -6.70 -8.76 3.20
C TYR A 140 -5.33 -9.41 3.09
N LEU A 141 -4.28 -8.66 3.40
CA LEU A 141 -2.90 -9.12 3.36
C LEU A 141 -2.26 -8.89 4.72
N SER A 142 -1.91 -9.98 5.40
CA SER A 142 -1.16 -9.94 6.66
C SER A 142 0.25 -10.45 6.43
N LYS A 143 1.24 -9.67 6.86
CA LYS A 143 2.66 -10.03 6.82
C LYS A 143 3.24 -9.92 8.22
N THR A 144 3.91 -10.95 8.68
CA THR A 144 4.64 -10.92 9.96
C THR A 144 6.07 -11.39 9.72
N ALA A 145 7.03 -10.66 10.26
CA ALA A 145 8.44 -10.96 10.15
C ALA A 145 9.10 -10.95 11.54
N LEU A 146 9.75 -12.06 11.87
CA LEU A 146 10.68 -12.13 12.99
C LEU A 146 12.08 -11.80 12.45
N LYS A 147 12.72 -10.81 13.05
CA LYS A 147 14.06 -10.34 12.66
C LYS A 147 15.04 -10.64 13.79
N TYR A 148 16.20 -11.15 13.45
CA TYR A 148 17.28 -11.38 14.39
C TYR A 148 18.46 -10.42 14.08
N ALA A 149 18.83 -9.59 15.06
CA ALA A 149 19.93 -8.66 14.91
C ALA A 149 21.27 -9.40 15.16
N ILE A 150 21.96 -9.77 14.09
CA ILE A 150 23.29 -10.40 14.15
C ILE A 150 24.31 -9.41 14.69
N ILE A 151 24.25 -8.16 14.23
CA ILE A 151 25.09 -7.07 14.68
C ILE A 151 24.21 -6.01 15.32
N LYS A 152 24.44 -5.76 16.61
CA LYS A 152 23.73 -4.67 17.32
C LYS A 152 24.14 -3.33 16.72
N ASN A 153 23.18 -2.39 16.67
CA ASN A 153 23.44 -1.01 16.25
C ASN A 153 24.59 -0.40 17.08
N LYS A 154 25.77 -0.37 16.52
CA LYS A 154 26.94 0.29 17.12
C LYS A 154 27.22 1.58 16.36
N LYS A 155 27.39 2.67 17.10
CA LYS A 155 27.90 3.92 16.54
C LYS A 155 29.41 3.82 16.50
N TYR A 156 29.96 3.90 15.29
CA TYR A 156 31.40 3.97 15.10
C TYR A 156 31.79 5.40 14.77
N ASP A 157 32.66 5.99 15.55
CA ASP A 157 33.33 7.23 15.18
C ASP A 157 34.51 6.90 14.28
N LEU A 158 34.44 7.32 13.02
CA LEU A 158 35.48 7.12 12.03
C LEU A 158 36.41 8.35 12.05
N PRO A 159 37.56 8.28 12.75
CA PRO A 159 38.42 9.45 12.97
C PRO A 159 39.07 9.96 11.69
N TYR A 160 39.18 9.11 10.65
CA TYR A 160 39.83 9.46 9.39
C TYR A 160 38.92 10.22 8.40
N LEU A 161 37.62 10.29 8.64
CA LEU A 161 36.71 11.04 7.76
C LEU A 161 36.61 12.49 8.19
N LYS A 162 37.13 13.38 7.35
CA LYS A 162 37.07 14.86 7.58
C LYS A 162 35.68 15.46 7.47
N MET A 163 34.73 14.77 6.80
CA MET A 163 33.35 15.25 6.64
C MET A 163 32.49 14.92 7.86
N LYS A 164 31.97 15.93 8.53
CA LYS A 164 31.11 15.77 9.73
C LYS A 164 29.87 14.90 9.50
N GLN A 165 29.35 14.85 8.26
CA GLN A 165 28.19 14.09 7.89
C GLN A 165 28.42 12.56 7.95
N PHE A 166 29.64 12.08 7.69
CA PHE A 166 30.00 10.66 7.66
C PHE A 166 30.81 10.21 8.86
N LYS A 167 31.08 11.11 9.80
CA LYS A 167 31.87 10.82 10.99
C LYS A 167 31.20 9.80 11.94
N LYS A 168 29.85 9.73 11.87
CA LYS A 168 29.07 8.78 12.66
C LYS A 168 28.32 7.84 11.71
N SER A 169 28.80 6.62 11.59
CA SER A 169 28.13 5.59 10.80
C SER A 169 27.39 4.60 11.69
N HIS A 170 26.17 4.27 11.28
CA HIS A 170 25.37 3.25 11.92
C HIS A 170 25.41 1.98 11.07
N PHE A 171 25.90 0.88 11.63
CA PHE A 171 25.83 -0.42 11.01
C PHE A 171 24.85 -1.30 11.80
N SER A 172 23.85 -1.86 11.07
CA SER A 172 22.96 -2.92 11.57
C SER A 172 22.82 -3.98 10.49
N LEU A 173 23.03 -5.23 10.84
CA LEU A 173 22.76 -6.41 10.02
C LEU A 173 21.86 -7.38 10.78
#